data_4a944511cd878311dc827c932e439cee
#
_entry.id   4a944511cd878311dc827c932e439cee
#
_cell.length_a   1.000
_cell.length_b   1.000
_cell.length_c   1.000
_cell.angle_alpha   90.00
_cell.angle_beta   90.00
_cell.angle_gamma   90.00
#
_symmetry.space_group_name_H-M   'P 1'
#
loop_
_entity.id
_entity.type
_entity.pdbx_description
1 polymer ?
#
loop_
_entity_poly.entity_id
_entity_poly.type
_entity_poly.pdbx_seq_one_letter_code
_entity_poly.pdbx_strand_id
1 'polypeptide(L)'
;DLHSFPTRRSSDLEIEEQFALMKDFYDRGLFVVRLHTGDPCIYGAIQEQMAFFDRYGMRYHITPGISSFQAAAAALRSQFTIPEKVQSIILTRGGGRTPMPEKEQLHKLAQPQSTMCIYLSAAIVEQVQEELLQAYPPETPVAACYKLTWKEEKIYRGQLKDLARIVRDNNLTLTTLLVVGDAIDNRQGLSRLYAHEFKHLFRK
;
A
#
# COMPACT_ATOMS: atom_id res chain seq x y z
N ASP A 1 11.33 26.28 20.40
CA ASP A 1 12.37 25.25 20.43
C ASP A 1 11.75 23.89 20.11
N LEU A 2 11.93 23.44 18.86
CA LEU A 2 11.64 22.07 18.48
C LEU A 2 12.75 21.19 19.08
N HIS A 3 12.52 20.67 20.26
CA HIS A 3 13.37 19.62 20.79
C HIS A 3 13.16 18.36 19.95
N SER A 4 14.06 18.10 19.00
CA SER A 4 14.13 16.81 18.34
C SER A 4 14.63 15.79 19.36
N PHE A 5 13.70 15.05 19.96
CA PHE A 5 14.08 13.86 20.72
C PHE A 5 14.70 12.81 19.80
N PRO A 6 15.65 11.99 20.31
CA PRO A 6 16.21 10.91 19.51
C PRO A 6 15.05 10.08 18.97
N THR A 7 15.00 9.95 17.65
CA THR A 7 14.03 9.12 16.95
C THR A 7 14.28 7.66 17.34
N ARG A 8 13.69 7.22 18.46
CA ARG A 8 13.54 5.79 18.69
C ARG A 8 12.57 5.26 17.63
N ARG A 9 12.98 4.26 16.90
CA ARG A 9 12.07 3.57 15.99
C ARG A 9 10.96 2.97 16.84
N SER A 10 9.71 3.11 16.40
CA SER A 10 8.57 2.49 17.10
C SER A 10 8.67 0.97 17.20
N SER A 11 9.53 0.34 16.39
CA SER A 11 9.86 -1.08 16.49
C SER A 11 10.70 -1.46 17.71
N ASP A 12 11.30 -0.47 18.38
CA ASP A 12 12.23 -0.69 19.50
C ASP A 12 11.52 -0.55 20.87
N LEU A 13 10.25 -0.19 20.87
CA LEU A 13 9.42 0.00 22.06
C LEU A 13 8.19 -0.89 21.97
N GLU A 14 7.80 -1.49 23.09
CA GLU A 14 6.48 -2.11 23.21
C GLU A 14 5.39 -1.05 23.02
N ILE A 15 4.20 -1.48 22.58
CA ILE A 15 3.12 -0.54 22.20
C ILE A 15 2.65 0.29 23.39
N GLU A 16 2.64 -0.30 24.57
CA GLU A 16 2.30 0.35 25.84
C GLU A 16 3.30 1.44 26.22
N GLU A 17 4.60 1.20 25.98
CA GLU A 17 5.65 2.18 26.24
C GLU A 17 5.53 3.38 25.29
N GLN A 18 5.20 3.13 24.01
CA GLN A 18 4.96 4.19 23.05
C GLN A 18 3.78 5.07 23.49
N PHE A 19 2.69 4.45 23.93
CA PHE A 19 1.49 5.17 24.36
C PHE A 19 1.74 5.96 25.65
N ALA A 20 2.42 5.37 26.63
CA ALA A 20 2.79 6.05 27.87
C ALA A 20 3.66 7.28 27.60
N LEU A 21 4.64 7.17 26.70
CA LEU A 21 5.51 8.27 26.31
C LEU A 21 4.74 9.41 25.63
N MET A 22 3.86 9.08 24.68
CA MET A 22 3.02 10.08 24.02
C MET A 22 2.10 10.80 25.00
N LYS A 23 1.51 10.04 25.96
CA LYS A 23 0.64 10.60 26.99
C LYS A 23 1.40 11.53 27.93
N ASP A 24 2.60 11.17 28.38
CA ASP A 24 3.42 12.04 29.24
C ASP A 24 3.69 13.39 28.58
N PHE A 25 4.10 13.40 27.33
CA PHE A 25 4.32 14.65 26.60
C PHE A 25 3.03 15.45 26.39
N TYR A 26 1.93 14.78 26.08
CA TYR A 26 0.62 15.42 25.94
C TYR A 26 0.14 16.08 27.24
N ASP A 27 0.24 15.37 28.38
CA ASP A 27 -0.16 15.87 29.70
C ASP A 27 0.68 17.09 30.13
N ARG A 28 1.90 17.18 29.64
CA ARG A 28 2.78 18.36 29.82
C ARG A 28 2.44 19.52 28.89
N GLY A 29 1.39 19.41 28.09
CA GLY A 29 0.94 20.44 27.15
C GLY A 29 1.79 20.58 25.89
N LEU A 30 2.61 19.58 25.57
CA LEU A 30 3.47 19.60 24.40
C LEU A 30 2.71 19.12 23.15
N PHE A 31 3.08 19.68 22.01
CA PHE A 31 2.57 19.22 20.72
C PHE A 31 3.31 17.96 20.27
N VAL A 32 2.63 16.82 20.29
CA VAL A 32 3.20 15.50 19.96
C VAL A 32 2.94 15.18 18.50
N VAL A 33 3.99 14.87 17.74
CA VAL A 33 3.89 14.44 16.33
C VAL A 33 4.36 13.00 16.21
N ARG A 34 3.45 12.12 15.78
CA ARG A 34 3.77 10.73 15.45
C ARG A 34 3.98 10.61 13.94
N LEU A 35 5.20 10.31 13.53
CA LEU A 35 5.53 10.13 12.12
C LEU A 35 5.21 8.70 11.66
N HIS A 36 4.65 8.60 10.47
CA HIS A 36 4.38 7.35 9.76
C HIS A 36 4.99 7.38 8.36
N THR A 37 5.28 6.21 7.80
CA THR A 37 5.63 6.06 6.40
C THR A 37 4.36 5.82 5.59
N GLY A 38 4.18 6.56 4.48
CA GLY A 38 2.98 6.49 3.66
C GLY A 38 1.76 7.11 4.34
N ASP A 39 0.60 6.49 4.20
CA ASP A 39 -0.63 6.92 4.85
C ASP A 39 -0.84 6.17 6.17
N PRO A 40 -1.10 6.86 7.30
CA PRO A 40 -1.29 6.22 8.59
C PRO A 40 -2.47 5.25 8.64
N CYS A 41 -3.51 5.50 7.85
CA CYS A 41 -4.74 4.71 7.85
C CYS A 41 -4.66 3.46 6.95
N ILE A 42 -3.58 3.28 6.17
CA ILE A 42 -3.37 2.12 5.30
C ILE A 42 -2.21 1.28 5.85
N TYR A 43 -2.52 0.19 6.54
CA TYR A 43 -1.57 -0.71 7.21
C TYR A 43 -0.63 0.01 8.20
N GLY A 44 -1.05 1.16 8.74
CA GLY A 44 -0.24 1.96 9.67
C GLY A 44 -0.38 1.56 11.15
N ALA A 45 -1.21 0.57 11.49
CA ALA A 45 -1.45 0.09 12.85
C ALA A 45 -1.81 1.22 13.85
N ILE A 46 -2.65 2.17 13.43
CA ILE A 46 -3.03 3.32 14.27
C ILE A 46 -4.33 3.12 15.07
N GLN A 47 -5.08 2.05 14.80
CA GLN A 47 -6.36 1.82 15.46
C GLN A 47 -6.24 1.73 16.98
N GLU A 48 -5.22 1.04 17.44
CA GLU A 48 -4.93 0.88 18.89
C GLU A 48 -4.50 2.20 19.52
N GLN A 49 -3.75 3.02 18.80
CA GLN A 49 -3.36 4.37 19.25
C GLN A 49 -4.58 5.28 19.38
N MET A 50 -5.49 5.28 18.41
CA MET A 50 -6.73 6.05 18.46
C MET A 50 -7.58 5.62 19.66
N ALA A 51 -7.76 4.32 19.88
CA ALA A 51 -8.50 3.79 21.01
C ALA A 51 -7.86 4.21 22.35
N PHE A 52 -6.53 4.28 22.43
CA PHE A 52 -5.81 4.79 23.59
C PHE A 52 -6.07 6.29 23.78
N PHE A 53 -5.97 7.11 22.74
CA PHE A 53 -6.20 8.55 22.83
C PHE A 53 -7.63 8.86 23.26
N ASP A 54 -8.62 8.16 22.70
CA ASP A 54 -10.03 8.29 23.08
C ASP A 54 -10.26 7.94 24.57
N ARG A 55 -9.65 6.85 25.05
CA ARG A 55 -9.74 6.41 26.43
C ARG A 55 -9.25 7.46 27.42
N TYR A 56 -8.20 8.18 27.06
CA TYR A 56 -7.59 9.20 27.93
C TYR A 56 -8.02 10.63 27.59
N GLY A 57 -9.02 10.81 26.74
CA GLY A 57 -9.54 12.13 26.35
C GLY A 57 -8.50 13.01 25.64
N MET A 58 -7.50 12.41 25.00
CA MET A 58 -6.48 13.13 24.26
C MET A 58 -7.04 13.59 22.92
N ARG A 59 -6.86 14.85 22.58
CA ARG A 59 -7.23 15.35 21.26
C ARG A 59 -6.13 15.04 20.25
N TYR A 60 -6.53 14.52 19.10
CA TYR A 60 -5.59 14.21 18.01
C TYR A 60 -6.16 14.53 16.65
N HIS A 61 -5.29 14.60 15.67
CA HIS A 61 -5.62 14.78 14.26
C HIS A 61 -4.77 13.83 13.41
N ILE A 62 -5.35 13.27 12.36
CA ILE A 62 -4.64 12.41 11.41
C ILE A 62 -4.47 13.20 10.10
N THR A 63 -3.23 13.43 9.71
CA THR A 63 -2.91 14.02 8.42
C THR A 63 -2.78 12.90 7.39
N PRO A 64 -3.59 12.90 6.32
CA PRO A 64 -3.44 11.91 5.24
C PRO A 64 -2.06 11.97 4.60
N GLY A 65 -1.54 10.80 4.26
CA GLY A 65 -0.27 10.66 3.56
C GLY A 65 -0.42 10.03 2.18
N ILE A 66 0.69 9.90 1.46
CA ILE A 66 0.75 9.20 0.19
C ILE A 66 1.17 7.76 0.46
N SER A 67 0.25 6.84 0.28
CA SER A 67 0.54 5.42 0.44
C SER A 67 1.41 4.88 -0.70
N SER A 68 2.12 3.79 -0.46
CA SER A 68 3.04 3.20 -1.44
C SER A 68 2.38 2.79 -2.76
N PHE A 69 1.07 2.48 -2.79
CA PHE A 69 0.39 2.19 -4.05
C PHE A 69 0.31 3.42 -4.97
N GLN A 70 0.12 4.62 -4.41
CA GLN A 70 0.11 5.87 -5.17
C GLN A 70 1.53 6.21 -5.67
N ALA A 71 2.54 6.01 -4.82
CA ALA A 71 3.94 6.14 -5.22
C ALA A 71 4.31 5.15 -6.33
N ALA A 72 3.81 3.89 -6.24
CA ALA A 72 4.00 2.88 -7.28
C ALA A 72 3.36 3.30 -8.62
N ALA A 73 2.12 3.79 -8.60
CA ALA A 73 1.45 4.27 -9.81
C ALA A 73 2.26 5.37 -10.49
N ALA A 74 2.78 6.33 -9.73
CA ALA A 74 3.63 7.41 -10.23
C ALA A 74 4.96 6.88 -10.80
N ALA A 75 5.67 6.03 -10.07
CA ALA A 75 6.95 5.47 -10.47
C ALA A 75 6.82 4.52 -11.67
N LEU A 76 5.73 3.76 -11.75
CA LEU A 76 5.40 2.92 -12.90
C LEU A 76 4.89 3.75 -14.09
N ARG A 77 4.58 5.04 -13.89
CA ARG A 77 3.93 5.91 -14.89
C ARG A 77 2.64 5.28 -15.42
N SER A 78 1.86 4.71 -14.54
CA SER A 78 0.66 3.95 -14.86
C SER A 78 -0.54 4.48 -14.07
N GLN A 79 -1.65 4.67 -14.74
CA GLN A 79 -2.95 4.88 -14.11
C GLN A 79 -3.53 3.50 -13.80
N PHE A 80 -3.78 3.21 -12.53
CA PHE A 80 -4.25 1.90 -12.07
C PHE A 80 -5.74 1.62 -12.38
N THR A 81 -6.42 2.59 -12.95
CA THR A 81 -7.79 2.46 -13.46
C THR A 81 -7.80 2.83 -14.94
N ILE A 82 -8.24 1.91 -15.80
CA ILE A 82 -8.28 2.11 -17.24
C ILE A 82 -9.71 1.93 -17.73
N PRO A 83 -10.29 2.93 -18.40
CA PRO A 83 -11.63 2.84 -18.95
C PRO A 83 -11.83 1.56 -19.77
N GLU A 84 -12.95 0.88 -19.58
CA GLU A 84 -13.37 -0.33 -20.28
C GLU A 84 -12.53 -1.60 -19.99
N LYS A 85 -11.46 -1.50 -19.20
CA LYS A 85 -10.61 -2.64 -18.83
C LYS A 85 -10.63 -2.92 -17.34
N VAL A 86 -10.19 -1.96 -16.52
CA VAL A 86 -10.12 -2.12 -15.07
C VAL A 86 -10.50 -0.81 -14.39
N GLN A 87 -11.49 -0.85 -13.50
CA GLN A 87 -12.00 0.35 -12.80
C GLN A 87 -11.84 0.26 -11.28
N SER A 88 -11.24 -0.80 -10.78
CA SER A 88 -11.05 -1.02 -9.35
C SER A 88 -9.59 -1.27 -9.00
N ILE A 89 -9.20 -0.79 -7.83
CA ILE A 89 -7.90 -1.04 -7.22
C ILE A 89 -8.15 -1.76 -5.90
N ILE A 90 -7.55 -2.91 -5.72
CA ILE A 90 -7.64 -3.69 -4.48
C ILE A 90 -6.34 -3.50 -3.71
N LEU A 91 -6.46 -2.91 -2.52
CA LEU A 91 -5.36 -2.81 -1.55
C LEU A 91 -5.51 -3.97 -0.58
N THR A 92 -4.55 -4.87 -0.56
CA THR A 92 -4.62 -6.08 0.26
C THR A 92 -3.24 -6.56 0.68
N ARG A 93 -3.18 -7.69 1.38
CA ARG A 93 -1.95 -8.42 1.72
C ARG A 93 -2.17 -9.93 1.58
N GLY A 94 -1.12 -10.70 1.55
CA GLY A 94 -1.21 -12.15 1.67
C GLY A 94 -1.40 -12.60 3.13
N GLY A 95 -1.86 -13.82 3.29
CA GLY A 95 -1.99 -14.50 4.58
C GLY A 95 -0.64 -14.96 5.10
N GLY A 96 0.10 -14.08 5.78
CA GLY A 96 1.37 -14.39 6.42
C GLY A 96 1.22 -14.82 7.88
N ARG A 97 2.02 -14.25 8.78
CA ARG A 97 1.95 -14.51 10.23
C ARG A 97 0.58 -14.21 10.82
N THR A 98 -0.12 -13.23 10.27
CA THR A 98 -1.50 -12.92 10.62
C THR A 98 -2.40 -13.44 9.50
N PRO A 99 -3.38 -14.32 9.82
CA PRO A 99 -4.26 -14.89 8.82
C PRO A 99 -5.11 -13.80 8.14
N MET A 100 -5.53 -14.07 6.92
CA MET A 100 -6.53 -13.27 6.21
C MET A 100 -7.93 -13.79 6.54
N PRO A 101 -8.93 -12.90 6.61
CA PRO A 101 -10.33 -13.34 6.66
C PRO A 101 -10.62 -14.26 5.47
N GLU A 102 -11.45 -15.28 5.68
CA GLU A 102 -11.75 -16.27 4.64
C GLU A 102 -12.27 -15.63 3.34
N LYS A 103 -13.06 -14.56 3.46
CA LYS A 103 -13.64 -13.84 2.30
C LYS A 103 -12.62 -12.97 1.55
N GLU A 104 -11.49 -12.67 2.17
CA GLU A 104 -10.45 -11.76 1.65
C GLU A 104 -9.16 -12.49 1.24
N GLN A 105 -9.20 -13.80 1.09
CA GLN A 105 -8.08 -14.56 0.56
C GLN A 105 -7.76 -14.11 -0.87
N LEU A 106 -6.48 -14.09 -1.24
CA LEU A 106 -6.04 -13.50 -2.51
C LEU A 106 -6.73 -14.13 -3.73
N HIS A 107 -6.89 -15.45 -3.75
CA HIS A 107 -7.57 -16.13 -4.86
C HIS A 107 -9.04 -15.70 -5.03
N LYS A 108 -9.72 -15.26 -3.96
CA LYS A 108 -11.08 -14.72 -4.02
C LYS A 108 -11.09 -13.29 -4.49
N LEU A 109 -10.20 -12.45 -3.95
CA LEU A 109 -10.07 -11.04 -4.36
C LEU A 109 -9.55 -10.90 -5.79
N ALA A 110 -8.86 -11.89 -6.30
CA ALA A 110 -8.31 -11.90 -7.65
C ALA A 110 -9.36 -12.15 -8.76
N GLN A 111 -10.55 -12.68 -8.42
CA GLN A 111 -11.58 -13.06 -9.40
C GLN A 111 -11.97 -11.93 -10.38
N PRO A 112 -12.14 -10.67 -9.97
CA PRO A 112 -12.47 -9.60 -10.90
C PRO A 112 -11.30 -9.13 -11.76
N GLN A 113 -10.09 -9.66 -11.57
CA GLN A 113 -8.85 -9.26 -12.26
C GLN A 113 -8.58 -7.75 -12.21
N SER A 114 -8.92 -7.14 -11.07
CA SER A 114 -8.68 -5.73 -10.78
C SER A 114 -7.17 -5.43 -10.70
N THR A 115 -6.78 -4.17 -10.70
CA THR A 115 -5.40 -3.83 -10.29
C THR A 115 -5.23 -4.13 -8.80
N MET A 116 -4.34 -5.04 -8.44
CA MET A 116 -4.06 -5.40 -7.05
C MET A 116 -2.73 -4.81 -6.59
N CYS A 117 -2.75 -4.18 -5.41
CA CYS A 117 -1.56 -3.70 -4.71
C CYS A 117 -1.42 -4.49 -3.40
N ILE A 118 -0.42 -5.37 -3.35
CA ILE A 118 -0.27 -6.37 -2.29
C ILE A 118 0.87 -5.97 -1.37
N TYR A 119 0.51 -5.62 -0.14
CA TYR A 119 1.40 -5.13 0.91
C TYR A 119 1.97 -6.30 1.73
N LEU A 120 3.09 -6.10 2.40
CA LEU A 120 3.63 -6.97 3.45
C LEU A 120 3.82 -8.44 3.03
N SER A 121 3.95 -8.74 1.75
CA SER A 121 3.82 -10.11 1.22
C SER A 121 5.05 -10.63 0.47
N ALA A 122 6.15 -9.89 0.41
CA ALA A 122 7.36 -10.33 -0.29
C ALA A 122 7.96 -11.62 0.31
N ALA A 123 7.83 -11.81 1.63
CA ALA A 123 8.33 -13.01 2.31
C ALA A 123 7.57 -14.30 1.96
N ILE A 124 6.35 -14.17 1.47
CA ILE A 124 5.43 -15.27 1.12
C ILE A 124 5.04 -15.21 -0.36
N VAL A 125 5.93 -14.70 -1.19
CA VAL A 125 5.63 -14.39 -2.61
C VAL A 125 5.25 -15.63 -3.41
N GLU A 126 5.75 -16.81 -3.08
CA GLU A 126 5.37 -18.07 -3.73
C GLU A 126 3.89 -18.36 -3.54
N GLN A 127 3.41 -18.28 -2.30
CA GLN A 127 1.99 -18.43 -1.98
C GLN A 127 1.15 -17.37 -2.68
N VAL A 128 1.61 -16.11 -2.67
CA VAL A 128 0.94 -15.01 -3.37
C VAL A 128 0.78 -15.31 -4.85
N GLN A 129 1.86 -15.73 -5.52
CA GLN A 129 1.82 -16.09 -6.94
C GLN A 129 0.86 -17.25 -7.21
N GLU A 130 0.91 -18.30 -6.39
CA GLU A 130 0.04 -19.47 -6.54
C GLU A 130 -1.45 -19.10 -6.39
N GLU A 131 -1.79 -18.30 -5.39
CA GLU A 131 -3.17 -17.85 -5.18
C GLU A 131 -3.67 -16.97 -6.33
N LEU A 132 -2.83 -16.06 -6.83
CA LEU A 132 -3.20 -15.16 -7.93
C LEU A 132 -3.37 -15.90 -9.26
N LEU A 133 -2.55 -16.90 -9.54
CA LEU A 133 -2.64 -17.74 -10.74
C LEU A 133 -3.95 -18.55 -10.84
N GLN A 134 -4.74 -18.62 -9.76
CA GLN A 134 -6.06 -19.24 -9.81
C GLN A 134 -7.10 -18.36 -10.54
N ALA A 135 -6.81 -17.09 -10.74
CA ALA A 135 -7.74 -16.14 -11.36
C ALA A 135 -7.13 -15.28 -12.46
N TYR A 136 -5.88 -14.86 -12.31
CA TYR A 136 -5.17 -14.10 -13.34
C TYR A 136 -4.46 -15.02 -14.33
N PRO A 137 -4.43 -14.66 -15.62
CA PRO A 137 -3.55 -15.31 -16.60
C PRO A 137 -2.07 -15.25 -16.18
N PRO A 138 -1.28 -16.29 -16.49
CA PRO A 138 0.16 -16.31 -16.16
C PRO A 138 0.97 -15.15 -16.74
N GLU A 139 0.51 -14.59 -17.85
CA GLU A 139 1.13 -13.47 -18.57
C GLU A 139 0.73 -12.10 -18.02
N THR A 140 -0.18 -12.05 -17.03
CA THR A 140 -0.61 -10.79 -16.41
C THR A 140 0.59 -9.98 -15.95
N PRO A 141 0.67 -8.68 -16.32
CA PRO A 141 1.77 -7.83 -15.92
C PRO A 141 1.87 -7.69 -14.40
N VAL A 142 3.12 -7.73 -13.90
CA VAL A 142 3.42 -7.50 -12.49
C VAL A 142 4.57 -6.52 -12.33
N ALA A 143 4.61 -5.86 -11.18
CA ALA A 143 5.75 -5.06 -10.76
C ALA A 143 6.05 -5.30 -9.27
N ALA A 144 7.30 -5.61 -8.96
CA ALA A 144 7.81 -5.60 -7.58
C ALA A 144 8.52 -4.26 -7.35
N CYS A 145 7.91 -3.42 -6.52
CA CYS A 145 8.37 -2.07 -6.25
C CYS A 145 9.05 -2.03 -4.87
N TYR A 146 10.36 -1.94 -4.86
CA TYR A 146 11.18 -1.96 -3.65
C TYR A 146 11.60 -0.57 -3.23
N LYS A 147 11.40 -0.23 -1.95
CA LYS A 147 11.81 1.04 -1.33
C LYS A 147 11.42 2.26 -2.16
N LEU A 148 10.16 2.32 -2.63
CA LEU A 148 9.66 3.48 -3.37
C LEU A 148 9.95 4.79 -2.65
N THR A 149 10.41 5.78 -3.40
CA THR A 149 10.83 7.12 -2.94
C THR A 149 12.13 7.18 -2.11
N TRP A 150 12.77 6.06 -1.85
CA TRP A 150 14.06 6.02 -1.18
C TRP A 150 15.20 6.10 -2.21
N LYS A 151 16.43 6.38 -1.74
CA LYS A 151 17.61 6.40 -2.63
C LYS A 151 17.88 5.04 -3.30
N GLU A 152 17.51 3.96 -2.62
CA GLU A 152 17.66 2.58 -3.07
C GLU A 152 16.43 2.06 -3.82
N GLU A 153 15.56 2.94 -4.29
CA GLU A 153 14.38 2.55 -5.08
C GLU A 153 14.75 1.65 -6.25
N LYS A 154 14.03 0.54 -6.38
CA LYS A 154 14.15 -0.37 -7.51
C LYS A 154 12.78 -0.88 -7.92
N ILE A 155 12.57 -1.00 -9.22
CA ILE A 155 11.32 -1.52 -9.79
C ILE A 155 11.67 -2.64 -10.76
N TYR A 156 11.10 -3.80 -10.51
CA TYR A 156 11.25 -4.97 -11.36
C TYR A 156 9.90 -5.32 -11.98
N ARG A 157 9.84 -5.32 -13.30
CA ARG A 157 8.64 -5.67 -14.06
C ARG A 157 8.75 -7.07 -14.62
N GLY A 158 7.63 -7.74 -14.83
CA GLY A 158 7.57 -9.05 -15.44
C GLY A 158 6.15 -9.55 -15.59
N GLN A 159 6.01 -10.86 -15.64
CA GLN A 159 4.72 -11.54 -15.72
C GLN A 159 4.43 -12.28 -14.42
N LEU A 160 3.15 -12.51 -14.13
CA LEU A 160 2.71 -13.13 -12.89
C LEU A 160 3.38 -14.49 -12.62
N LYS A 161 3.55 -15.31 -13.67
CA LYS A 161 4.26 -16.60 -13.57
C LYS A 161 5.70 -16.50 -13.06
N ASP A 162 6.31 -15.32 -13.18
CA ASP A 162 7.71 -15.06 -12.79
C ASP A 162 7.83 -14.27 -11.47
N LEU A 163 6.71 -13.89 -10.85
CA LEU A 163 6.70 -12.97 -9.70
C LEU A 163 7.59 -13.45 -8.55
N ALA A 164 7.47 -14.71 -8.15
CA ALA A 164 8.28 -15.29 -7.09
C ALA A 164 9.77 -15.27 -7.43
N ARG A 165 10.14 -15.64 -8.64
CA ARG A 165 11.51 -15.58 -9.14
C ARG A 165 12.04 -14.14 -9.11
N ILE A 166 11.27 -13.16 -9.60
CA ILE A 166 11.66 -11.75 -9.57
C ILE A 166 11.99 -11.29 -8.15
N VAL A 167 11.16 -11.62 -7.18
CA VAL A 167 11.35 -11.22 -5.78
C VAL A 167 12.57 -11.90 -5.18
N ARG A 168 12.77 -13.21 -5.44
CA ARG A 168 13.89 -14.00 -4.88
C ARG A 168 15.23 -13.64 -5.48
N ASP A 169 15.34 -13.59 -6.80
CA ASP A 169 16.60 -13.31 -7.51
C ASP A 169 17.14 -11.90 -7.17
N ASN A 170 16.24 -10.98 -6.83
CA ASN A 170 16.61 -9.62 -6.46
C ASN A 170 16.66 -9.37 -4.94
N ASN A 171 16.50 -10.42 -4.12
CA ASN A 171 16.51 -10.36 -2.66
C ASN A 171 15.56 -9.28 -2.10
N LEU A 172 14.36 -9.16 -2.67
CA LEU A 172 13.39 -8.18 -2.23
C LEU A 172 12.72 -8.67 -0.94
N THR A 173 12.77 -7.83 0.08
CA THR A 173 12.32 -8.15 1.43
C THR A 173 11.31 -7.12 1.92
N LEU A 174 11.50 -6.63 3.13
CA LEU A 174 10.70 -5.55 3.71
C LEU A 174 10.67 -4.32 2.79
N THR A 175 9.58 -3.54 2.86
CA THR A 175 9.39 -2.33 2.06
C THR A 175 9.22 -2.62 0.55
N THR A 176 8.68 -3.79 0.21
CA THR A 176 8.32 -4.17 -1.15
C THR A 176 6.80 -4.17 -1.32
N LEU A 177 6.33 -3.45 -2.32
CA LEU A 177 4.94 -3.50 -2.79
C LEU A 177 4.89 -4.34 -4.07
N LEU A 178 3.99 -5.33 -4.11
CA LEU A 178 3.71 -6.10 -5.32
C LEU A 178 2.48 -5.51 -6.00
N VAL A 179 2.59 -5.19 -7.28
CA VAL A 179 1.48 -4.67 -8.09
C VAL A 179 1.19 -5.67 -9.20
N VAL A 180 -0.08 -6.01 -9.39
CA VAL A 180 -0.53 -7.01 -10.37
C VAL A 180 -1.72 -6.45 -11.15
N GLY A 181 -1.74 -6.65 -12.46
CA GLY A 181 -2.88 -6.32 -13.31
C GLY A 181 -2.50 -5.62 -14.61
N ASP A 182 -3.44 -5.64 -15.54
CA ASP A 182 -3.25 -5.11 -16.90
C ASP A 182 -2.96 -3.60 -16.95
N ALA A 183 -3.31 -2.86 -15.90
CA ALA A 183 -3.04 -1.43 -15.84
C ALA A 183 -1.55 -1.09 -15.88
N ILE A 184 -0.66 -2.01 -15.45
CA ILE A 184 0.79 -1.74 -15.34
C ILE A 184 1.42 -1.41 -16.70
N ASP A 185 1.05 -2.13 -17.74
CA ASP A 185 1.66 -1.99 -19.08
C ASP A 185 0.71 -1.39 -20.12
N ASN A 186 -0.51 -1.05 -19.72
CA ASN A 186 -1.50 -0.53 -20.64
C ASN A 186 -1.50 1.00 -20.70
N ARG A 187 -1.10 1.54 -21.85
CA ARG A 187 -1.12 2.98 -22.13
C ARG A 187 -2.22 3.40 -23.11
N GLN A 188 -3.15 2.50 -23.45
CA GLN A 188 -4.15 2.70 -24.50
C GLN A 188 -5.56 2.94 -23.94
N GLY A 189 -5.75 3.55 -22.83
CA GLY A 189 -7.07 3.88 -22.30
C GLY A 189 -7.35 5.37 -22.44
N LEU A 190 -8.27 5.77 -23.31
CA LEU A 190 -8.77 7.14 -23.37
C LEU A 190 -10.00 7.28 -22.48
N SER A 191 -9.97 8.22 -21.55
CA SER A 191 -11.16 8.57 -20.79
C SER A 191 -12.21 9.19 -21.71
N ARG A 192 -13.42 8.64 -21.73
CA ARG A 192 -14.55 9.23 -22.47
C ARG A 192 -14.84 10.67 -22.03
N LEU A 193 -14.47 11.02 -20.79
CA LEU A 193 -14.61 12.38 -20.25
C LEU A 193 -13.91 13.44 -21.12
N TYR A 194 -12.82 13.07 -21.79
CA TYR A 194 -12.04 13.94 -22.67
C TYR A 194 -12.34 13.74 -24.16
N ALA A 195 -13.25 12.82 -24.52
CA ALA A 195 -13.69 12.63 -25.89
C ALA A 195 -14.40 13.88 -26.42
N HIS A 196 -14.26 14.19 -27.69
CA HIS A 196 -14.90 15.36 -28.33
C HIS A 196 -16.41 15.32 -28.21
N GLU A 197 -16.99 14.14 -28.12
CA GLU A 197 -18.44 13.90 -28.04
C GLU A 197 -19.00 14.04 -26.61
N PHE A 198 -18.13 14.07 -25.58
CA PHE A 198 -18.58 14.13 -24.19
C PHE A 198 -18.80 15.57 -23.74
N LYS A 199 -20.09 15.89 -23.53
CA LYS A 199 -20.52 17.18 -22.95
C LYS A 199 -20.57 17.08 -21.44
N HIS A 200 -19.97 18.03 -20.73
CA HIS A 200 -20.09 18.18 -19.28
C HIS A 200 -20.32 19.63 -18.89
N LEU A 201 -20.64 19.89 -17.62
CA LEU A 201 -21.05 21.20 -17.10
C LEU A 201 -20.16 22.39 -17.51
N PHE A 202 -18.87 22.16 -17.75
CA PHE A 202 -17.89 23.18 -18.08
C PHE A 202 -17.41 23.14 -19.55
N ARG A 203 -17.93 22.21 -20.34
CA ARG A 203 -17.57 22.07 -21.77
C ARG A 203 -18.84 21.94 -22.59
N LYS A 204 -19.24 23.03 -23.24
CA LYS A 204 -20.41 23.12 -24.13
C LYS A 204 -20.12 22.53 -25.51
#